data_0ba0e3e8a49528bb2e1ffdb29ec1ab81
#
_entry.id   0ba0e3e8a49528bb2e1ffdb29ec1ab81
#
_cell.length_a   1.000
_cell.length_b   1.000
_cell.length_c   1.000
_cell.angle_alpha   90.00
_cell.angle_beta   90.00
_cell.angle_gamma   90.00
#
_symmetry.space_group_name_H-M   'P 1'
#
loop_
_entity.id
_entity.type
_entity.pdbx_description
1 polymer ?
#
loop_
_entity_poly.entity_id
_entity_poly.type
_entity_poly.pdbx_seq_one_letter_code
_entity_poly.pdbx_strand_id
1 'polypeptide(L)'
;MAMTRHYAKNASKFQKIRQMKKNLANEIDEERISQKARIYLSIYQKLANKERVAGGKGKEFAKNMMNTGRNLFKDKVDNDMLSLSYWEKQIRTQNRHIHAVAPGVYCTSTTCGLRTLVNLIECVDCKNDYIVDAVFAEAKRKEAEIHMLYDIENDELTPQTASESYIKVKAAERIMDDLGIEYEPVIFPDEVKNLLIPYGVTS
;
A
#
# COMPACT_ATOMS: atom_id res chain seq x y z
N MET A 1 4.19 -55.89 27.62
CA MET A 1 5.19 -54.80 27.78
C MET A 1 5.64 -54.10 26.47
N ALA A 2 5.62 -54.73 25.30
CA ALA A 2 6.08 -54.11 24.05
C ALA A 2 5.14 -53.00 23.52
N MET A 3 3.82 -53.16 23.63
CA MET A 3 2.86 -52.15 23.15
C MET A 3 2.94 -50.84 23.92
N THR A 4 3.11 -50.86 25.21
CA THR A 4 3.18 -49.65 26.05
C THR A 4 4.37 -48.73 25.67
N ARG A 5 5.52 -49.35 25.34
CA ARG A 5 6.70 -48.59 24.88
C ARG A 5 6.50 -47.93 23.49
N HIS A 6 5.74 -48.60 22.61
CA HIS A 6 5.44 -48.04 21.29
C HIS A 6 4.51 -46.83 21.40
N TYR A 7 3.48 -46.86 22.20
CA TYR A 7 2.58 -45.74 22.46
C TYR A 7 3.31 -44.57 23.14
N ALA A 8 4.17 -44.84 24.11
CA ALA A 8 4.97 -43.77 24.76
C ALA A 8 5.92 -43.07 23.80
N LYS A 9 6.59 -43.81 22.88
CA LYS A 9 7.45 -43.23 21.85
C LYS A 9 6.65 -42.35 20.85
N ASN A 10 5.48 -42.82 20.45
CA ASN A 10 4.63 -42.05 19.56
C ASN A 10 4.08 -40.80 20.24
N ALA A 11 3.65 -40.86 21.48
CA ALA A 11 3.20 -39.70 22.27
C ALA A 11 4.32 -38.63 22.37
N SER A 12 5.55 -39.05 22.66
CA SER A 12 6.69 -38.10 22.72
C SER A 12 7.00 -37.48 21.37
N LYS A 13 6.89 -38.22 20.26
CA LYS A 13 7.05 -37.72 18.90
C LYS A 13 5.97 -36.68 18.56
N PHE A 14 4.71 -36.95 18.89
CA PHE A 14 3.62 -35.97 18.69
C PHE A 14 3.80 -34.71 19.52
N GLN A 15 4.26 -34.83 20.78
CA GLN A 15 4.58 -33.65 21.60
C GLN A 15 5.70 -32.80 20.98
N LYS A 16 6.77 -33.44 20.49
CA LYS A 16 7.85 -32.71 19.80
C LYS A 16 7.36 -31.97 18.55
N ILE A 17 6.56 -32.64 17.71
CA ILE A 17 5.97 -32.03 16.52
C ILE A 17 5.06 -30.85 16.91
N ARG A 18 4.25 -30.99 17.94
CA ARG A 18 3.38 -29.91 18.45
C ARG A 18 4.19 -28.71 18.93
N GLN A 19 5.29 -28.97 19.65
CA GLN A 19 6.18 -27.91 20.12
C GLN A 19 6.88 -27.21 18.95
N MET A 20 7.39 -27.95 17.97
CA MET A 20 7.97 -27.38 16.75
C MET A 20 6.99 -26.50 15.99
N LYS A 21 5.74 -26.95 15.81
CA LYS A 21 4.69 -26.14 15.16
C LYS A 21 4.41 -24.86 15.94
N LYS A 22 4.37 -24.90 17.26
CA LYS A 22 4.16 -23.73 18.11
C LYS A 22 5.33 -22.75 18.00
N ASN A 23 6.56 -23.24 18.02
CA ASN A 23 7.74 -22.39 17.87
C ASN A 23 7.76 -21.71 16.49
N LEU A 24 7.49 -22.47 15.43
CA LEU A 24 7.42 -21.92 14.08
C LEU A 24 6.31 -20.87 13.94
N ALA A 25 5.14 -21.10 14.53
CA ALA A 25 4.06 -20.11 14.53
C ALA A 25 4.49 -18.82 15.23
N ASN A 26 5.15 -18.92 16.39
CA ASN A 26 5.67 -17.77 17.11
C ASN A 26 6.74 -17.01 16.28
N GLU A 27 7.66 -17.72 15.63
CA GLU A 27 8.69 -17.11 14.76
C GLU A 27 8.06 -16.35 13.59
N ILE A 28 7.02 -16.92 12.96
CA ILE A 28 6.27 -16.27 11.88
C ILE A 28 5.57 -15.01 12.38
N ASP A 29 4.97 -15.06 13.57
CA ASP A 29 4.27 -13.89 14.13
C ASP A 29 5.24 -12.78 14.52
N GLU A 30 6.41 -13.11 15.09
CA GLU A 30 7.46 -12.15 15.38
C GLU A 30 8.00 -11.49 14.10
N GLU A 31 8.26 -12.27 13.04
CA GLU A 31 8.70 -11.73 11.76
C GLU A 31 7.65 -10.81 11.14
N ARG A 32 6.36 -11.16 11.20
CA ARG A 32 5.26 -10.30 10.74
C ARG A 32 5.20 -8.97 11.50
N ILE A 33 5.43 -8.99 12.80
CA ILE A 33 5.49 -7.78 13.63
C ILE A 33 6.66 -6.92 13.17
N SER A 34 7.85 -7.50 13.03
CA SER A 34 9.05 -6.79 12.59
C SER A 34 8.90 -6.19 11.20
N GLN A 35 8.35 -6.93 10.23
CA GLN A 35 8.07 -6.41 8.88
C GLN A 35 7.15 -5.20 8.90
N LYS A 36 6.03 -5.27 9.62
CA LYS A 36 5.10 -4.15 9.78
C LYS A 36 5.75 -2.95 10.46
N ALA A 37 6.59 -3.19 11.46
CA ALA A 37 7.32 -2.15 12.15
C ALA A 37 8.31 -1.44 11.22
N ARG A 38 9.02 -2.17 10.36
CA ARG A 38 9.93 -1.62 9.35
C ARG A 38 9.17 -0.75 8.33
N ILE A 39 7.97 -1.14 7.92
CA ILE A 39 7.13 -0.32 7.04
C ILE A 39 6.81 1.02 7.72
N TYR A 40 6.33 1.02 8.95
CA TYR A 40 6.05 2.26 9.68
C TYR A 40 7.32 3.11 9.83
N LEU A 41 8.43 2.49 10.23
CA LEU A 41 9.71 3.17 10.39
C LEU A 41 10.14 3.85 9.08
N SER A 42 10.05 3.15 7.94
CA SER A 42 10.43 3.72 6.64
C SER A 42 9.54 4.89 6.23
N ILE A 43 8.22 4.80 6.46
CA ILE A 43 7.28 5.90 6.20
C ILE A 43 7.63 7.12 7.05
N TYR A 44 7.87 6.92 8.34
CA TYR A 44 8.19 8.02 9.25
C TYR A 44 9.57 8.62 9.00
N GLN A 45 10.55 7.82 8.58
CA GLN A 45 11.87 8.32 8.13
C GLN A 45 11.74 9.23 6.89
N LYS A 46 10.94 8.81 5.89
CA LYS A 46 10.64 9.66 4.73
C LYS A 46 10.02 10.99 5.15
N LEU A 47 9.01 10.94 6.00
CA LEU A 47 8.34 12.14 6.52
C LEU A 47 9.29 13.03 7.34
N ALA A 48 10.19 12.44 8.15
CA ALA A 48 11.21 13.16 8.90
C ALA A 48 12.20 13.88 7.98
N ASN A 49 12.56 13.25 6.86
CA ASN A 49 13.41 13.81 5.82
C ASN A 49 12.68 14.83 4.92
N LYS A 50 11.41 15.13 5.21
CA LYS A 50 10.55 16.01 4.39
C LYS A 50 10.29 15.46 2.98
N GLU A 51 10.44 14.16 2.78
CA GLU A 51 10.04 13.49 1.57
C GLU A 51 8.51 13.44 1.47
N ARG A 52 7.98 13.48 0.25
CA ARG A 52 6.54 13.41 0.04
C ARG A 52 6.04 11.99 0.19
N VAL A 53 4.87 11.85 0.81
CA VAL A 53 4.12 10.60 0.93
C VAL A 53 2.70 10.90 0.46
N ALA A 54 2.27 10.18 -0.56
CA ALA A 54 0.92 10.29 -1.12
C ALA A 54 -0.06 9.36 -0.37
N GLY A 55 -1.29 9.25 -0.91
CA GLY A 55 -2.40 8.59 -0.23
C GLY A 55 -3.05 9.51 0.80
N GLY A 56 -4.31 9.23 1.15
CA GLY A 56 -5.06 10.12 2.06
C GLY A 56 -4.41 10.29 3.42
N LYS A 57 -3.78 9.23 3.94
CA LYS A 57 -3.04 9.28 5.21
C LYS A 57 -1.77 10.13 5.12
N GLY A 58 -1.03 9.99 4.02
CA GLY A 58 0.16 10.79 3.76
C GLY A 58 -0.15 12.27 3.63
N LYS A 59 -1.21 12.61 2.88
CA LYS A 59 -1.71 13.98 2.70
C LYS A 59 -2.20 14.59 4.01
N GLU A 60 -2.94 13.84 4.82
CA GLU A 60 -3.39 14.27 6.14
C GLU A 60 -2.20 14.63 7.03
N PHE A 61 -1.18 13.78 7.03
CA PHE A 61 0.03 14.03 7.82
C PHE A 61 0.76 15.29 7.35
N ALA A 62 0.98 15.45 6.04
CA ALA A 62 1.61 16.64 5.48
C ALA A 62 0.85 17.92 5.82
N LYS A 63 -0.49 17.89 5.71
CA LYS A 63 -1.36 19.02 6.07
C LYS A 63 -1.25 19.37 7.56
N ASN A 64 -1.22 18.37 8.43
CA ASN A 64 -1.09 18.59 9.88
C ASN A 64 0.28 19.20 10.23
N MET A 65 1.34 18.77 9.55
CA MET A 65 2.67 19.37 9.70
C MET A 65 2.72 20.84 9.29
N MET A 66 2.07 21.21 8.18
CA MET A 66 2.00 22.60 7.71
C MET A 66 1.19 23.48 8.65
N ASN A 67 0.05 22.99 9.14
CA ASN A 67 -0.87 23.78 9.96
C ASN A 67 -0.37 24.02 11.39
N THR A 68 0.46 23.14 11.92
CA THR A 68 0.93 23.29 13.31
C THR A 68 2.18 24.16 13.44
N GLY A 69 2.85 24.50 12.31
CA GLY A 69 4.12 25.24 12.33
C GLY A 69 5.20 24.59 13.18
N ARG A 70 4.88 23.44 13.76
CA ARG A 70 5.78 22.64 14.59
C ARG A 70 6.59 21.72 13.69
N ASN A 71 7.87 21.77 13.87
CA ASN A 71 8.74 20.69 13.44
C ASN A 71 8.42 19.50 14.36
N LEU A 72 7.40 18.69 14.00
CA LEU A 72 6.95 17.52 14.77
C LEU A 72 8.11 16.56 15.13
N PHE A 73 9.25 16.72 14.47
CA PHE A 73 10.44 15.90 14.64
C PHE A 73 11.54 16.55 15.50
N LYS A 74 11.24 17.64 16.21
CA LYS A 74 12.17 18.23 17.19
C LYS A 74 11.91 17.86 18.65
N ASP A 75 10.72 17.34 18.93
CA ASP A 75 10.35 16.94 20.28
C ASP A 75 10.75 15.49 20.58
N LYS A 76 11.03 15.23 21.86
CA LYS A 76 11.55 13.94 22.34
C LYS A 76 10.67 12.72 22.00
N VAL A 77 9.36 12.96 21.82
CA VAL A 77 8.37 11.94 21.42
C VAL A 77 8.62 11.45 19.98
N ASP A 78 9.16 12.30 19.13
CA ASP A 78 9.36 12.00 17.72
C ASP A 78 10.61 11.15 17.47
N ASN A 79 11.63 11.24 18.33
CA ASN A 79 12.80 10.39 18.26
C ASN A 79 12.46 8.92 18.54
N ASP A 80 11.48 8.65 19.40
CA ASP A 80 11.02 7.29 19.67
C ASP A 80 10.34 6.68 18.44
N MET A 81 9.60 7.48 17.68
CA MET A 81 8.94 7.07 16.43
C MET A 81 9.93 6.73 15.31
N LEU A 82 11.20 7.12 15.43
CA LEU A 82 12.29 6.73 14.52
C LEU A 82 13.00 5.45 14.97
N SER A 83 12.47 4.75 15.97
CA SER A 83 13.02 3.48 16.45
C SER A 83 12.14 2.29 16.03
N LEU A 84 12.78 1.19 15.62
CA LEU A 84 12.08 -0.04 15.26
C LEU A 84 11.32 -0.61 16.47
N SER A 85 11.93 -0.59 17.66
CA SER A 85 11.35 -1.11 18.90
C SER A 85 10.05 -0.41 19.29
N TYR A 86 9.92 0.89 19.03
CA TYR A 86 8.69 1.63 19.24
C TYR A 86 7.56 1.05 18.38
N TRP A 87 7.79 0.86 17.08
CA TRP A 87 6.78 0.34 16.17
C TRP A 87 6.44 -1.12 16.43
N GLU A 88 7.41 -1.96 16.77
CA GLU A 88 7.16 -3.34 17.19
C GLU A 88 6.23 -3.39 18.41
N LYS A 89 6.47 -2.52 19.41
CA LYS A 89 5.59 -2.39 20.57
C LYS A 89 4.18 -1.96 20.18
N GLN A 90 4.03 -0.94 19.31
CA GLN A 90 2.72 -0.45 18.86
C GLN A 90 1.91 -1.54 18.11
N ILE A 91 2.58 -2.34 17.30
CA ILE A 91 1.94 -3.42 16.54
C ILE A 91 1.59 -4.59 17.46
N ARG A 92 2.47 -4.96 18.36
CA ARG A 92 2.28 -6.05 19.33
C ARG A 92 1.10 -5.79 20.26
N THR A 93 0.91 -4.54 20.67
CA THR A 93 -0.25 -4.09 21.48
C THR A 93 -1.50 -3.81 20.66
N GLN A 94 -1.49 -4.11 19.35
CA GLN A 94 -2.59 -3.85 18.42
C GLN A 94 -3.05 -2.38 18.30
N ASN A 95 -2.26 -1.45 18.81
CA ASN A 95 -2.54 -0.01 18.69
C ASN A 95 -2.37 0.51 17.25
N ARG A 96 -1.60 -0.21 16.44
CA ARG A 96 -1.34 0.13 15.03
C ARG A 96 -1.40 -1.11 14.16
N HIS A 97 -1.95 -0.93 12.97
CA HIS A 97 -2.02 -1.95 11.94
C HIS A 97 -1.53 -1.37 10.62
N ILE A 98 -0.75 -2.14 9.88
CA ILE A 98 -0.35 -1.82 8.51
C ILE A 98 -0.07 -3.10 7.74
N HIS A 99 -0.36 -3.10 6.46
CA HIS A 99 0.00 -4.16 5.53
C HIS A 99 0.28 -3.58 4.15
N ALA A 100 1.15 -4.23 3.41
CA ALA A 100 1.38 -3.92 2.01
C ALA A 100 0.18 -4.42 1.19
N VAL A 101 -0.32 -3.57 0.29
CA VAL A 101 -1.39 -3.91 -0.67
C VAL A 101 -0.84 -3.98 -2.09
N ALA A 102 0.21 -3.22 -2.39
CA ALA A 102 1.00 -3.27 -3.62
C ALA A 102 2.42 -2.74 -3.32
N PRO A 103 3.38 -2.88 -4.24
CA PRO A 103 4.68 -2.25 -4.11
C PRO A 103 4.53 -0.75 -3.83
N GLY A 104 5.14 -0.26 -2.75
CA GLY A 104 5.06 1.14 -2.32
C GLY A 104 3.71 1.61 -1.79
N VAL A 105 2.69 0.76 -1.73
CA VAL A 105 1.34 1.11 -1.25
C VAL A 105 1.02 0.31 0.01
N TYR A 106 0.72 1.01 1.10
CA TYR A 106 0.47 0.44 2.42
C TYR A 106 -0.87 0.91 2.98
N CYS A 107 -1.65 -0.01 3.55
CA CYS A 107 -2.95 0.28 4.11
C CYS A 107 -3.01 0.00 5.61
N THR A 108 -3.63 0.92 6.36
CA THR A 108 -3.82 0.79 7.82
C THR A 108 -5.20 0.24 8.19
N SER A 109 -6.07 0.00 7.22
CA SER A 109 -7.41 -0.56 7.47
C SER A 109 -7.35 -2.05 7.82
N THR A 110 -8.14 -2.45 8.80
CA THR A 110 -8.35 -3.86 9.14
C THR A 110 -9.62 -4.45 8.52
N THR A 111 -10.50 -3.61 7.98
CA THR A 111 -11.86 -3.97 7.55
C THR A 111 -12.16 -3.62 6.08
N CYS A 112 -11.16 -3.21 5.31
CA CYS A 112 -11.35 -2.88 3.91
C CYS A 112 -11.78 -4.09 3.09
N GLY A 113 -12.90 -4.00 2.36
CA GLY A 113 -13.40 -5.05 1.47
C GLY A 113 -12.51 -5.29 0.23
N LEU A 114 -11.65 -4.30 -0.11
CA LEU A 114 -10.74 -4.35 -1.26
C LEU A 114 -9.37 -5.00 -0.93
N ARG A 115 -9.24 -5.65 0.22
CA ARG A 115 -7.95 -6.22 0.67
C ARG A 115 -7.24 -7.13 -0.33
N THR A 116 -8.00 -7.77 -1.21
CA THR A 116 -7.51 -8.74 -2.19
C THR A 116 -7.32 -8.15 -3.58
N LEU A 117 -7.85 -6.95 -3.83
CA LEU A 117 -7.81 -6.28 -5.12
C LEU A 117 -7.48 -4.81 -4.90
N VAL A 118 -6.24 -4.42 -5.19
CA VAL A 118 -5.87 -3.00 -5.13
C VAL A 118 -6.53 -2.29 -6.31
N ASN A 119 -7.50 -1.45 -6.01
CA ASN A 119 -8.03 -0.52 -6.97
C ASN A 119 -7.32 0.83 -6.79
N LEU A 120 -6.46 1.20 -7.73
CA LEU A 120 -5.70 2.43 -7.69
C LEU A 120 -6.60 3.66 -7.51
N ILE A 121 -7.76 3.66 -8.18
CA ILE A 121 -8.71 4.76 -8.18
C ILE A 121 -9.27 5.00 -6.77
N GLU A 122 -9.61 3.92 -6.08
CA GLU A 122 -10.18 4.02 -4.73
C GLU A 122 -9.13 4.25 -3.65
N CYS A 123 -7.89 3.78 -3.90
CA CYS A 123 -6.79 3.91 -2.93
C CYS A 123 -6.10 5.28 -2.99
N VAL A 124 -6.12 6.00 -4.12
CA VAL A 124 -5.39 7.27 -4.28
C VAL A 124 -5.76 8.33 -3.24
N ASP A 125 -7.03 8.40 -2.85
CA ASP A 125 -7.56 9.33 -1.84
C ASP A 125 -8.02 8.64 -0.55
N CYS A 126 -7.78 7.34 -0.42
CA CYS A 126 -8.21 6.59 0.75
C CYS A 126 -7.50 7.09 2.01
N LYS A 127 -8.28 7.47 3.02
CA LYS A 127 -7.77 7.98 4.31
C LYS A 127 -6.94 6.99 5.12
N ASN A 128 -6.85 5.74 4.68
CA ASN A 128 -6.09 4.69 5.36
C ASN A 128 -4.78 4.37 4.65
N ASP A 129 -4.50 4.96 3.48
CA ASP A 129 -3.37 4.56 2.66
C ASP A 129 -2.20 5.53 2.74
N TYR A 130 -1.00 4.95 2.79
CA TYR A 130 0.28 5.58 2.53
C TYR A 130 0.82 5.08 1.20
N ILE A 131 1.18 5.98 0.31
CA ILE A 131 1.85 5.67 -0.94
C ILE A 131 3.22 6.33 -0.89
N VAL A 132 4.28 5.52 -0.88
CA VAL A 132 5.66 5.97 -0.63
C VAL A 132 6.53 6.03 -1.86
N ASP A 133 6.08 5.43 -2.97
CA ASP A 133 6.71 5.50 -4.29
C ASP A 133 5.67 5.32 -5.39
N ALA A 134 6.07 5.56 -6.63
CA ALA A 134 5.17 5.52 -7.79
C ALA A 134 5.23 4.22 -8.58
N VAL A 135 5.99 3.22 -8.15
CA VAL A 135 6.22 1.98 -8.94
C VAL A 135 4.90 1.32 -9.35
N PHE A 136 3.97 1.17 -8.40
CA PHE A 136 2.67 0.59 -8.69
C PHE A 136 1.80 1.50 -9.58
N ALA A 137 1.80 2.81 -9.31
CA ALA A 137 1.04 3.78 -10.09
C ALA A 137 1.53 3.83 -11.54
N GLU A 138 2.85 3.86 -11.74
CA GLU A 138 3.45 3.85 -13.07
C GLU A 138 3.13 2.56 -13.84
N ALA A 139 3.21 1.40 -13.19
CA ALA A 139 2.85 0.12 -13.79
C ALA A 139 1.39 0.12 -14.25
N LYS A 140 0.46 0.63 -13.41
CA LYS A 140 -0.96 0.72 -13.74
C LYS A 140 -1.28 1.75 -14.81
N ARG A 141 -0.53 2.85 -14.86
CA ARG A 141 -0.61 3.84 -15.94
C ARG A 141 -0.25 3.21 -17.29
N LYS A 142 0.89 2.53 -17.36
CA LYS A 142 1.34 1.85 -18.57
C LYS A 142 0.38 0.73 -19.01
N GLU A 143 -0.13 -0.05 -18.05
CA GLU A 143 -1.14 -1.06 -18.32
C GLU A 143 -2.40 -0.45 -18.95
N ALA A 144 -2.91 0.66 -18.39
CA ALA A 144 -4.08 1.34 -18.92
C ALA A 144 -3.84 1.95 -20.30
N GLU A 145 -2.65 2.50 -20.56
CA GLU A 145 -2.24 3.03 -21.86
C GLU A 145 -2.19 1.91 -22.91
N ILE A 146 -1.57 0.77 -22.59
CA ILE A 146 -1.50 -0.39 -23.50
C ILE A 146 -2.90 -0.93 -23.82
N HIS A 147 -3.77 -1.07 -22.81
CA HIS A 147 -5.16 -1.50 -23.04
C HIS A 147 -5.93 -0.54 -23.94
N MET A 148 -5.79 0.74 -23.71
CA MET A 148 -6.43 1.77 -24.53
C MET A 148 -6.00 1.68 -25.99
N LEU A 149 -4.71 1.53 -26.26
CA LEU A 149 -4.17 1.38 -27.62
C LEU A 149 -4.65 0.09 -28.27
N TYR A 150 -4.66 -1.01 -27.50
CA TYR A 150 -5.16 -2.30 -27.96
C TYR A 150 -6.64 -2.22 -28.39
N ASP A 151 -7.49 -1.58 -27.55
CA ASP A 151 -8.92 -1.42 -27.85
C ASP A 151 -9.14 -0.58 -29.14
N ILE A 152 -8.30 0.44 -29.36
CA ILE A 152 -8.34 1.24 -30.61
C ILE A 152 -7.95 0.40 -31.83
N GLU A 153 -6.83 -0.34 -31.74
CA GLU A 153 -6.32 -1.14 -32.84
C GLU A 153 -7.27 -2.28 -33.27
N ASN A 154 -8.09 -2.78 -32.33
CA ASN A 154 -9.00 -3.89 -32.57
C ASN A 154 -10.47 -3.46 -32.75
N ASP A 155 -10.76 -2.15 -32.86
CA ASP A 155 -12.12 -1.62 -32.94
C ASP A 155 -13.02 -2.03 -31.74
N GLU A 156 -12.41 -2.27 -30.57
CA GLU A 156 -13.09 -2.67 -29.33
C GLU A 156 -13.32 -1.49 -28.38
N LEU A 157 -12.89 -0.28 -28.76
CA LEU A 157 -12.99 0.90 -27.92
C LEU A 157 -14.46 1.29 -27.71
N THR A 158 -14.88 1.31 -26.46
CA THR A 158 -16.22 1.72 -26.02
C THR A 158 -16.14 2.92 -25.08
N PRO A 159 -17.23 3.69 -24.84
CA PRO A 159 -17.24 4.73 -23.83
C PRO A 159 -16.83 4.25 -22.43
N GLN A 160 -17.14 3.00 -22.10
CA GLN A 160 -16.77 2.40 -20.82
C GLN A 160 -15.26 2.13 -20.74
N THR A 161 -14.67 1.42 -21.73
CA THR A 161 -13.24 1.09 -21.73
C THR A 161 -12.39 2.35 -21.84
N ALA A 162 -12.81 3.33 -22.63
CA ALA A 162 -12.17 4.65 -22.72
C ALA A 162 -12.17 5.36 -21.35
N SER A 163 -13.32 5.39 -20.65
CA SER A 163 -13.44 6.01 -19.33
C SER A 163 -12.60 5.30 -18.28
N GLU A 164 -12.61 3.97 -18.27
CA GLU A 164 -11.81 3.18 -17.34
C GLU A 164 -10.30 3.43 -17.49
N SER A 165 -9.82 3.43 -18.74
CA SER A 165 -8.41 3.71 -19.04
C SER A 165 -8.03 5.14 -18.66
N TYR A 166 -8.86 6.13 -19.02
CA TYR A 166 -8.67 7.52 -18.66
C TYR A 166 -8.56 7.72 -17.14
N ILE A 167 -9.51 7.19 -16.37
CA ILE A 167 -9.55 7.35 -14.92
C ILE A 167 -8.33 6.68 -14.27
N LYS A 168 -7.92 5.49 -14.76
CA LYS A 168 -6.71 4.80 -14.25
C LYS A 168 -5.45 5.60 -14.50
N VAL A 169 -5.29 6.16 -15.72
CA VAL A 169 -4.16 7.03 -16.05
C VAL A 169 -4.14 8.26 -15.15
N LYS A 170 -5.27 8.97 -15.03
CA LYS A 170 -5.35 10.18 -14.20
C LYS A 170 -5.14 9.91 -12.70
N ALA A 171 -5.61 8.79 -12.18
CA ALA A 171 -5.33 8.38 -10.81
C ALA A 171 -3.84 8.11 -10.57
N ALA A 172 -3.17 7.48 -11.54
CA ALA A 172 -1.73 7.22 -11.46
C ALA A 172 -0.91 8.52 -11.56
N GLU A 173 -1.22 9.40 -12.51
CA GLU A 173 -0.59 10.72 -12.66
C GLU A 173 -0.73 11.55 -11.38
N ARG A 174 -1.91 11.54 -10.77
CA ARG A 174 -2.15 12.23 -9.50
C ARG A 174 -1.27 11.72 -8.36
N ILE A 175 -1.01 10.40 -8.29
CA ILE A 175 -0.08 9.85 -7.30
C ILE A 175 1.34 10.38 -7.56
N MET A 176 1.77 10.45 -8.81
CA MET A 176 3.08 10.98 -9.17
C MET A 176 3.21 12.44 -8.80
N ASP A 177 2.17 13.26 -9.07
CA ASP A 177 2.11 14.67 -8.65
C ASP A 177 2.21 14.82 -7.14
N ASP A 178 1.44 14.03 -6.40
CA ASP A 178 1.44 14.04 -4.92
C ASP A 178 2.83 13.68 -4.36
N LEU A 179 3.54 12.77 -5.02
CA LEU A 179 4.91 12.38 -4.66
C LEU A 179 5.96 13.38 -5.16
N GLY A 180 5.59 14.27 -6.10
CA GLY A 180 6.50 15.22 -6.73
C GLY A 180 7.47 14.57 -7.70
N ILE A 181 7.04 13.52 -8.38
CA ILE A 181 7.80 12.80 -9.39
C ILE A 181 7.48 13.41 -10.75
N GLU A 182 8.52 13.77 -11.50
CA GLU A 182 8.38 14.22 -12.87
C GLU A 182 8.02 13.06 -13.80
N TYR A 183 7.06 13.27 -14.67
CA TYR A 183 6.62 12.30 -15.68
C TYR A 183 6.10 13.02 -16.93
N GLU A 184 6.07 12.31 -18.04
CA GLU A 184 5.39 12.78 -19.25
C GLU A 184 3.92 12.37 -19.17
N PRO A 185 2.98 13.34 -19.22
CA PRO A 185 1.54 13.02 -19.21
C PRO A 185 1.13 12.20 -20.45
N VAL A 186 0.19 11.27 -20.26
CA VAL A 186 -0.35 10.50 -21.38
C VAL A 186 -1.16 11.40 -22.29
N ILE A 187 -0.81 11.42 -23.57
CA ILE A 187 -1.57 12.11 -24.61
C ILE A 187 -2.65 11.17 -25.12
N PHE A 188 -3.90 11.45 -24.76
CA PHE A 188 -5.02 10.62 -25.18
C PHE A 188 -5.31 10.84 -26.67
N PRO A 189 -5.51 9.77 -27.48
CA PRO A 189 -5.97 9.86 -28.87
C PRO A 189 -7.34 10.53 -28.97
N ASP A 190 -7.63 11.10 -30.14
CA ASP A 190 -8.89 11.83 -30.36
C ASP A 190 -10.11 10.88 -30.30
N GLU A 191 -9.96 9.63 -30.67
CA GLU A 191 -10.97 8.58 -30.54
C GLU A 191 -11.44 8.46 -29.08
N VAL A 192 -10.49 8.43 -28.15
CA VAL A 192 -10.76 8.35 -26.70
C VAL A 192 -11.41 9.64 -26.20
N LYS A 193 -10.84 10.81 -26.57
CA LYS A 193 -11.35 12.13 -26.17
C LYS A 193 -12.82 12.31 -26.59
N ASN A 194 -13.15 11.95 -27.83
CA ASN A 194 -14.51 12.06 -28.36
C ASN A 194 -15.54 11.24 -27.59
N LEU A 195 -15.12 10.09 -27.05
CA LEU A 195 -16.00 9.26 -26.20
C LEU A 195 -16.14 9.80 -24.77
N LEU A 196 -15.21 10.63 -24.31
CA LEU A 196 -15.21 11.23 -22.96
C LEU A 196 -15.97 12.55 -22.89
N ILE A 197 -16.15 13.27 -24.02
CA ILE A 197 -16.85 14.57 -24.09
C ILE A 197 -18.23 14.55 -23.43
N PRO A 198 -19.09 13.50 -23.62
CA PRO A 198 -20.40 13.44 -22.98
C PRO A 198 -20.37 13.47 -21.45
N TYR A 199 -19.21 13.17 -20.86
CA TYR A 199 -19.00 13.15 -19.41
C TYR A 199 -18.34 14.41 -18.85
N GLY A 200 -18.24 15.48 -19.66
CA GLY A 200 -17.68 16.77 -19.21
C GLY A 200 -16.17 16.80 -19.04
N VAL A 201 -15.46 15.82 -19.59
CA VAL A 201 -13.99 15.80 -19.60
C VAL A 201 -13.52 16.70 -20.74
N THR A 202 -13.31 17.99 -20.43
CA THR A 202 -12.63 18.92 -21.36
C THR A 202 -11.12 18.81 -21.14
N SER A 203 -10.40 18.75 -22.25
CA SER A 203 -8.92 18.72 -22.34
C SER A 203 -8.26 19.88 -21.60
#